data_508d78f375dca70689a2da00bff7f65d
#
_entry.id   508d78f375dca70689a2da00bff7f65d
#
_cell.length_a   1.000
_cell.length_b   1.000
_cell.length_c   1.000
_cell.angle_alpha   90.00
_cell.angle_beta   90.00
_cell.angle_gamma   90.00
#
_symmetry.space_group_name_H-M   'P 1'
#
loop_
_entity.id
_entity.type
_entity.pdbx_description
1 polymer ?
#
loop_
_entity_poly.entity_id
_entity_poly.type
_entity_poly.pdbx_seq_one_letter_code
_entity_poly.pdbx_strand_id
1 'polypeptide(L)'
;MLFRSVPDNCYCIDLSIARGLDYYTGTVYETTLIGHEALGSICSGGRYEELVGTFIGESMPGVGISIGLTRLIYRLLKANVLQPLAPTPTQVMVLNLQADLMPVYLQVSQQLRQAGIDVATAFDKRPLKKQFALADKQGITFCVVIGEEEAANKQCILKNMTNGEQVAVSIDDLATEIKRRLG
;
A
#
# COMPACT_ATOMS: atom_id res chain seq x y z
N MET A 1 20.79 -27.40 -23.68
CA MET A 1 21.01 -27.68 -22.25
C MET A 1 20.49 -26.50 -21.42
N LEU A 2 19.28 -26.61 -20.94
CA LEU A 2 18.59 -25.52 -20.22
C LEU A 2 19.09 -25.32 -18.79
N PHE A 3 19.73 -26.29 -18.15
CA PHE A 3 19.95 -26.30 -16.70
C PHE A 3 21.40 -26.46 -16.27
N ARG A 4 22.37 -26.06 -17.11
CA ARG A 4 23.82 -26.33 -16.87
C ARG A 4 24.34 -25.82 -15.51
N SER A 5 23.72 -24.84 -14.91
CA SER A 5 24.17 -24.23 -13.65
C SER A 5 23.17 -24.43 -12.50
N VAL A 6 22.11 -25.22 -12.72
CA VAL A 6 21.09 -25.48 -11.70
C VAL A 6 21.26 -26.92 -11.23
N PRO A 7 21.44 -27.19 -9.92
CA PRO A 7 21.49 -28.53 -9.37
C PRO A 7 20.22 -29.33 -9.70
N ASP A 8 20.37 -30.63 -9.97
CA ASP A 8 19.28 -31.51 -10.40
C ASP A 8 18.13 -31.61 -9.39
N ASN A 9 18.38 -31.33 -8.13
CA ASN A 9 17.37 -31.30 -7.06
C ASN A 9 16.65 -29.99 -6.94
N CYS A 10 16.95 -28.98 -7.78
CA CYS A 10 16.36 -27.63 -7.71
C CYS A 10 15.34 -27.37 -8.82
N TYR A 11 15.06 -28.34 -9.69
CA TYR A 11 14.04 -28.21 -10.73
C TYR A 11 13.31 -29.52 -10.98
N CYS A 12 12.11 -29.40 -11.50
CA CYS A 12 11.28 -30.51 -11.96
C CYS A 12 10.63 -30.11 -13.29
N ILE A 13 10.61 -31.04 -14.25
CA ILE A 13 9.92 -30.87 -15.52
C ILE A 13 8.48 -31.32 -15.31
N ASP A 14 7.53 -30.42 -15.46
CA ASP A 14 6.11 -30.69 -15.34
C ASP A 14 5.38 -30.27 -16.63
N LEU A 15 4.91 -31.26 -17.39
CA LEU A 15 4.20 -31.04 -18.65
C LEU A 15 2.76 -30.58 -18.45
N SER A 16 2.25 -30.54 -17.22
CA SER A 16 0.92 -30.03 -16.92
C SER A 16 0.85 -28.51 -16.82
N ILE A 17 2.02 -27.84 -16.71
CA ILE A 17 2.09 -26.37 -16.66
C ILE A 17 1.70 -25.80 -18.01
N ALA A 18 0.54 -25.12 -18.05
CA ALA A 18 0.05 -24.40 -19.21
C ALA A 18 -0.11 -22.90 -18.87
N ARG A 19 0.32 -22.02 -19.78
CA ARG A 19 0.20 -20.57 -19.65
C ARG A 19 -0.78 -20.01 -20.66
N GLY A 20 -1.64 -19.09 -20.21
CA GLY A 20 -2.67 -18.47 -21.04
C GLY A 20 -2.23 -17.23 -21.82
N LEU A 21 -0.92 -17.01 -21.98
CA LEU A 21 -0.39 -15.86 -22.73
C LEU A 21 0.33 -16.38 -23.98
N ASP A 22 -0.07 -15.91 -25.14
CA ASP A 22 0.33 -16.43 -26.45
C ASP A 22 1.76 -16.02 -26.86
N TYR A 23 2.41 -15.12 -26.14
CA TYR A 23 3.73 -14.64 -26.47
C TYR A 23 4.88 -15.53 -25.98
N TYR A 24 4.60 -16.59 -25.20
CA TYR A 24 5.62 -17.53 -24.80
C TYR A 24 5.95 -18.51 -25.95
N THR A 25 7.22 -18.56 -26.34
CA THR A 25 7.73 -19.38 -27.45
C THR A 25 8.65 -20.50 -27.00
N GLY A 26 8.82 -20.66 -25.69
CA GLY A 26 9.72 -21.67 -25.14
C GLY A 26 9.31 -22.13 -23.75
N THR A 27 10.28 -22.39 -22.89
CA THR A 27 10.04 -22.87 -21.53
C THR A 27 9.19 -21.87 -20.76
N VAL A 28 8.15 -22.37 -20.11
CA VAL A 28 7.33 -21.65 -19.14
C VAL A 28 7.56 -22.24 -17.75
N TYR A 29 7.36 -21.44 -16.71
CA TYR A 29 7.54 -21.87 -15.34
C TYR A 29 6.52 -21.22 -14.40
N GLU A 30 6.25 -21.95 -13.33
CA GLU A 30 5.42 -21.49 -12.21
C GLU A 30 6.17 -21.71 -10.91
N THR A 31 5.89 -20.88 -9.94
CA THR A 31 6.48 -20.97 -8.61
C THR A 31 5.36 -21.15 -7.59
N THR A 32 5.48 -22.14 -6.75
CA THR A 32 4.61 -22.37 -5.59
C THR A 32 5.38 -22.11 -4.30
N LEU A 33 4.69 -21.79 -3.23
CA LEU A 33 5.29 -21.60 -1.92
C LEU A 33 5.37 -22.95 -1.20
N ILE A 34 6.58 -23.38 -0.85
CA ILE A 34 6.82 -24.65 -0.15
C ILE A 34 6.07 -24.67 1.19
N GLY A 35 5.33 -25.76 1.43
CA GLY A 35 4.47 -25.91 2.61
C GLY A 35 3.12 -25.15 2.51
N HIS A 36 2.89 -24.47 1.38
CA HIS A 36 1.65 -23.72 1.12
C HIS A 36 1.20 -23.89 -0.33
N GLU A 37 1.41 -25.05 -0.91
CA GLU A 37 1.14 -25.36 -2.34
C GLU A 37 -0.33 -25.15 -2.70
N ALA A 38 -1.24 -25.33 -1.72
CA ALA A 38 -2.66 -25.03 -1.89
C ALA A 38 -2.97 -23.56 -2.23
N LEU A 39 -2.03 -22.64 -1.99
CA LEU A 39 -2.14 -21.25 -2.43
C LEU A 39 -2.01 -21.11 -3.96
N GLY A 40 -1.50 -22.14 -4.64
CA GLY A 40 -1.24 -22.15 -6.07
C GLY A 40 -0.06 -21.25 -6.48
N SER A 41 0.06 -20.98 -7.77
CA SER A 41 1.16 -20.18 -8.31
C SER A 41 1.19 -18.76 -7.74
N ILE A 42 2.33 -18.38 -7.20
CA ILE A 42 2.62 -17.03 -6.64
C ILE A 42 3.43 -16.17 -7.61
N CYS A 43 4.16 -16.83 -8.49
CA CYS A 43 5.01 -16.19 -9.50
C CYS A 43 5.04 -17.08 -10.73
N SER A 44 5.16 -16.49 -11.89
CA SER A 44 5.20 -17.24 -13.13
C SER A 44 5.89 -16.45 -14.24
N GLY A 45 6.35 -17.16 -15.25
CA GLY A 45 7.02 -16.54 -16.38
C GLY A 45 7.34 -17.53 -17.48
N GLY A 46 8.17 -17.11 -18.40
CA GLY A 46 8.60 -17.94 -19.50
C GLY A 46 9.52 -17.21 -20.48
N ARG A 47 10.01 -17.98 -21.44
CA ARG A 47 10.79 -17.47 -22.56
C ARG A 47 9.88 -16.96 -23.66
N TYR A 48 10.24 -15.86 -24.26
CA TYR A 48 9.60 -15.26 -25.44
C TYR A 48 10.66 -14.78 -26.44
N GLU A 49 10.33 -14.75 -27.73
CA GLU A 49 11.24 -14.33 -28.79
C GLU A 49 10.75 -13.07 -29.50
N GLU A 50 9.43 -12.93 -29.69
CA GLU A 50 8.84 -11.88 -30.50
C GLU A 50 8.28 -10.70 -29.70
N LEU A 51 8.14 -10.82 -28.37
CA LEU A 51 7.48 -9.79 -27.54
C LEU A 51 8.22 -8.45 -27.65
N VAL A 52 9.53 -8.46 -27.50
CA VAL A 52 10.35 -7.24 -27.59
C VAL A 52 10.42 -6.74 -29.03
N GLY A 53 10.52 -7.68 -29.99
CA GLY A 53 10.55 -7.39 -31.42
C GLY A 53 9.35 -6.57 -31.91
N THR A 54 8.17 -6.77 -31.32
CA THR A 54 6.95 -6.02 -31.63
C THR A 54 7.14 -4.51 -31.39
N PHE A 55 8.00 -4.12 -30.46
CA PHE A 55 8.22 -2.72 -30.08
C PHE A 55 9.45 -2.11 -30.78
N ILE A 56 10.50 -2.88 -31.02
CA ILE A 56 11.76 -2.36 -31.56
C ILE A 56 12.01 -2.74 -33.02
N GLY A 57 11.18 -3.61 -33.62
CA GLY A 57 11.30 -4.04 -35.00
C GLY A 57 12.41 -5.07 -35.27
N GLU A 58 13.09 -5.56 -34.26
CA GLU A 58 14.14 -6.58 -34.35
C GLU A 58 13.82 -7.76 -33.42
N SER A 59 14.04 -9.01 -33.87
CA SER A 59 13.83 -10.18 -33.01
C SER A 59 14.83 -10.17 -31.87
N MET A 60 14.30 -10.14 -30.64
CA MET A 60 15.10 -10.16 -29.42
C MET A 60 14.50 -11.15 -28.42
N PRO A 61 15.13 -12.32 -28.20
CA PRO A 61 14.67 -13.27 -27.23
C PRO A 61 14.83 -12.75 -25.80
N GLY A 62 13.86 -13.07 -24.96
CA GLY A 62 13.88 -12.70 -23.56
C GLY A 62 13.29 -13.75 -22.67
N VAL A 63 13.56 -13.62 -21.38
CA VAL A 63 12.92 -14.38 -20.29
C VAL A 63 12.37 -13.40 -19.30
N GLY A 64 11.11 -13.56 -18.91
CA GLY A 64 10.44 -12.70 -17.96
C GLY A 64 9.84 -13.47 -16.79
N ILE A 65 9.71 -12.79 -15.67
CA ILE A 65 9.05 -13.29 -14.46
C ILE A 65 8.10 -12.23 -13.95
N SER A 66 6.92 -12.66 -13.49
CA SER A 66 5.93 -11.78 -12.88
C SER A 66 5.48 -12.34 -11.53
N ILE A 67 5.58 -11.51 -10.50
CA ILE A 67 5.12 -11.85 -9.15
C ILE A 67 3.78 -11.16 -8.90
N GLY A 68 2.75 -11.94 -8.59
CA GLY A 68 1.44 -11.42 -8.20
C GLY A 68 1.45 -10.95 -6.74
N LEU A 69 2.11 -9.82 -6.44
CA LEU A 69 2.34 -9.35 -5.07
C LEU A 69 1.05 -9.25 -4.25
N THR A 70 0.04 -8.57 -4.77
CA THR A 70 -1.26 -8.42 -4.07
C THR A 70 -1.91 -9.78 -3.80
N ARG A 71 -1.86 -10.69 -4.79
CA ARG A 71 -2.40 -12.05 -4.66
C ARG A 71 -1.63 -12.84 -3.59
N LEU A 72 -0.30 -12.75 -3.60
CA LEU A 72 0.58 -13.41 -2.64
C LEU A 72 0.27 -12.94 -1.21
N ILE A 73 0.34 -11.64 -0.98
CA ILE A 73 0.10 -11.05 0.35
C ILE A 73 -1.31 -11.40 0.85
N TYR A 74 -2.35 -11.23 0.02
CA TYR A 74 -3.73 -11.59 0.39
C TYR A 74 -3.85 -13.06 0.83
N ARG A 75 -3.21 -13.99 0.09
CA ARG A 75 -3.27 -15.42 0.42
C ARG A 75 -2.49 -15.74 1.69
N LEU A 76 -1.32 -15.14 1.91
CA LEU A 76 -0.53 -15.30 3.13
C LEU A 76 -1.27 -14.77 4.37
N LEU A 77 -1.93 -13.62 4.26
CA LEU A 77 -2.79 -13.09 5.32
C LEU A 77 -3.97 -14.02 5.62
N LYS A 78 -4.65 -14.52 4.57
CA LYS A 78 -5.77 -15.46 4.72
C LYS A 78 -5.36 -16.80 5.33
N ALA A 79 -4.14 -17.25 5.06
CA ALA A 79 -3.57 -18.47 5.65
C ALA A 79 -2.94 -18.24 7.04
N ASN A 80 -3.04 -17.05 7.60
CA ASN A 80 -2.41 -16.65 8.87
C ASN A 80 -0.88 -16.84 8.92
N VAL A 81 -0.22 -16.88 7.77
CA VAL A 81 1.25 -16.92 7.66
C VAL A 81 1.85 -15.55 7.87
N LEU A 82 1.17 -14.51 7.41
CA LEU A 82 1.50 -13.12 7.68
C LEU A 82 0.42 -12.51 8.58
N GLN A 83 0.86 -11.68 9.51
CA GLN A 83 -0.02 -10.82 10.30
C GLN A 83 0.37 -9.37 10.08
N PRO A 84 -0.58 -8.49 9.77
CA PRO A 84 -0.28 -7.07 9.64
C PRO A 84 0.10 -6.50 11.01
N LEU A 85 1.13 -5.66 11.05
CA LEU A 85 1.56 -4.98 12.27
C LEU A 85 0.53 -3.94 12.74
N ALA A 86 -0.21 -3.36 11.78
CA ALA A 86 -1.27 -2.39 12.03
C ALA A 86 -2.33 -2.50 10.93
N PRO A 87 -3.59 -2.11 11.20
CA PRO A 87 -4.67 -2.08 10.20
C PRO A 87 -4.35 -1.16 9.00
N THR A 88 -3.61 -0.09 9.23
CA THR A 88 -3.17 0.88 8.24
C THR A 88 -1.82 1.48 8.61
N PRO A 89 -0.97 1.86 7.65
CA PRO A 89 0.20 2.67 7.95
C PRO A 89 -0.18 4.10 8.35
N THR A 90 -1.35 4.59 7.96
CA THR A 90 -1.79 5.97 8.23
C THR A 90 -2.03 6.19 9.73
N GLN A 91 -1.30 7.15 10.29
CA GLN A 91 -1.37 7.51 11.70
C GLN A 91 -2.36 8.65 11.96
N VAL A 92 -2.47 9.56 11.00
CA VAL A 92 -3.26 10.78 11.12
C VAL A 92 -4.17 10.98 9.92
N MET A 93 -5.40 11.41 10.13
CA MET A 93 -6.29 11.90 9.07
C MET A 93 -6.61 13.38 9.28
N VAL A 94 -6.25 14.23 8.32
CA VAL A 94 -6.70 15.62 8.27
C VAL A 94 -8.08 15.66 7.63
N LEU A 95 -9.09 16.13 8.38
CA LEU A 95 -10.49 16.12 7.96
C LEU A 95 -10.83 17.36 7.13
N ASN A 96 -11.76 17.18 6.20
CA ASN A 96 -12.27 18.27 5.35
C ASN A 96 -13.62 18.77 5.90
N LEU A 97 -13.61 19.91 6.58
CA LEU A 97 -14.81 20.56 7.05
C LEU A 97 -15.38 21.51 5.98
N GLN A 98 -14.51 22.24 5.31
CA GLN A 98 -14.87 23.31 4.38
C GLN A 98 -13.94 23.28 3.17
N ALA A 99 -14.52 23.36 1.98
CA ALA A 99 -13.75 23.26 0.72
C ALA A 99 -12.74 24.41 0.59
N ASP A 100 -13.06 25.58 1.07
CA ASP A 100 -12.21 26.78 0.98
C ASP A 100 -10.95 26.69 1.86
N LEU A 101 -10.96 25.83 2.87
CA LEU A 101 -9.81 25.54 3.72
C LEU A 101 -8.90 24.42 3.17
N MET A 102 -9.19 23.87 1.99
CA MET A 102 -8.36 22.79 1.41
C MET A 102 -6.87 23.14 1.30
N PRO A 103 -6.46 24.38 0.94
CA PRO A 103 -5.04 24.74 0.96
C PRO A 103 -4.39 24.59 2.35
N VAL A 104 -5.12 24.93 3.42
CA VAL A 104 -4.65 24.79 4.82
C VAL A 104 -4.49 23.31 5.17
N TYR A 105 -5.49 22.46 4.82
CA TYR A 105 -5.43 21.03 5.07
C TYR A 105 -4.24 20.37 4.36
N LEU A 106 -3.97 20.76 3.11
CA LEU A 106 -2.83 20.25 2.35
C LEU A 106 -1.51 20.71 2.95
N GLN A 107 -1.40 21.97 3.36
CA GLN A 107 -0.20 22.51 4.02
C GLN A 107 0.10 21.76 5.32
N VAL A 108 -0.89 21.58 6.20
CA VAL A 108 -0.75 20.83 7.45
C VAL A 108 -0.37 19.38 7.17
N SER A 109 -1.02 18.73 6.21
CA SER A 109 -0.69 17.36 5.81
C SER A 109 0.74 17.25 5.31
N GLN A 110 1.23 18.22 4.56
CA GLN A 110 2.61 18.25 4.06
C GLN A 110 3.62 18.45 5.20
N GLN A 111 3.35 19.36 6.13
CA GLN A 111 4.20 19.57 7.31
C GLN A 111 4.35 18.29 8.15
N LEU A 112 3.24 17.60 8.38
CA LEU A 112 3.23 16.34 9.12
C LEU A 112 4.04 15.24 8.39
N ARG A 113 3.88 15.11 7.06
CA ARG A 113 4.64 14.15 6.25
C ARG A 113 6.14 14.47 6.25
N GLN A 114 6.52 15.75 6.16
CA GLN A 114 7.91 16.17 6.27
C GLN A 114 8.51 15.84 7.64
N ALA A 115 7.68 15.82 8.68
CA ALA A 115 8.07 15.36 10.01
C ALA A 115 8.11 13.83 10.15
N GLY A 116 7.83 13.05 9.10
CA GLY A 116 7.85 11.58 9.11
C GLY A 116 6.59 10.94 9.70
N ILE A 117 5.46 11.64 9.68
CA ILE A 117 4.16 11.12 10.11
C ILE A 117 3.36 10.70 8.87
N ASP A 118 2.79 9.50 8.89
CA ASP A 118 1.94 9.00 7.81
C ASP A 118 0.54 9.62 7.87
N VAL A 119 0.21 10.44 6.86
CA VAL A 119 -0.99 11.27 6.86
C VAL A 119 -1.88 11.00 5.65
N ALA A 120 -3.16 10.77 5.90
CA ALA A 120 -4.23 10.86 4.91
C ALA A 120 -4.92 12.24 4.99
N THR A 121 -5.30 12.79 3.84
CA THR A 121 -6.11 14.00 3.75
C THR A 121 -7.47 13.65 3.16
N ALA A 122 -8.55 14.06 3.81
CA ALA A 122 -9.91 13.87 3.29
C ALA A 122 -10.20 14.89 2.18
N PHE A 123 -10.32 14.44 0.95
CA PHE A 123 -10.66 15.31 -0.19
C PHE A 123 -12.17 15.47 -0.39
N ASP A 124 -12.91 14.40 -0.09
CA ASP A 124 -14.36 14.40 -0.28
C ASP A 124 -15.06 15.27 0.78
N LYS A 125 -15.99 16.11 0.34
CA LYS A 125 -16.88 16.84 1.23
C LYS A 125 -17.96 15.91 1.80
N ARG A 126 -17.61 15.19 2.86
CA ARG A 126 -18.54 14.34 3.61
C ARG A 126 -18.85 14.95 4.98
N PRO A 127 -20.03 14.69 5.55
CA PRO A 127 -20.31 15.07 6.93
C PRO A 127 -19.20 14.58 7.87
N LEU A 128 -18.80 15.40 8.82
CA LEU A 128 -17.69 15.14 9.76
C LEU A 128 -17.84 13.78 10.46
N LYS A 129 -19.08 13.42 10.85
CA LYS A 129 -19.39 12.11 11.44
C LYS A 129 -18.97 10.94 10.54
N LYS A 130 -19.16 11.06 9.21
CA LYS A 130 -18.77 10.01 8.25
C LYS A 130 -17.25 9.93 8.07
N GLN A 131 -16.57 11.06 8.17
CA GLN A 131 -15.11 11.10 8.09
C GLN A 131 -14.48 10.45 9.34
N PHE A 132 -14.99 10.74 10.54
CA PHE A 132 -14.56 10.05 11.76
C PHE A 132 -14.83 8.54 11.70
N ALA A 133 -16.02 8.14 11.24
CA ALA A 133 -16.33 6.72 11.08
C ALA A 133 -15.40 6.01 10.08
N LEU A 134 -14.94 6.71 9.04
CA LEU A 134 -13.95 6.19 8.10
C LEU A 134 -12.58 6.03 8.77
N ALA A 135 -12.13 7.04 9.51
CA ALA A 135 -10.86 6.99 10.25
C ALA A 135 -10.87 5.82 11.28
N ASP A 136 -11.95 5.67 12.02
CA ASP A 136 -12.14 4.57 12.98
C ASP A 136 -12.10 3.21 12.29
N LYS A 137 -12.88 3.03 11.20
CA LYS A 137 -12.89 1.79 10.41
C LYS A 137 -11.52 1.43 9.84
N GLN A 138 -10.69 2.42 9.52
CA GLN A 138 -9.34 2.24 9.01
C GLN A 138 -8.30 2.04 10.12
N GLY A 139 -8.66 2.20 11.39
CA GLY A 139 -7.76 2.10 12.53
C GLY A 139 -6.77 3.27 12.63
N ILE A 140 -7.15 4.45 12.14
CA ILE A 140 -6.33 5.65 12.21
C ILE A 140 -6.36 6.20 13.64
N THR A 141 -5.19 6.46 14.21
CA THR A 141 -5.04 6.85 15.62
C THR A 141 -5.51 8.27 15.90
N PHE A 142 -5.21 9.22 15.01
CA PHE A 142 -5.51 10.63 15.23
C PHE A 142 -6.29 11.24 14.07
N CYS A 143 -7.21 12.15 14.39
CA CYS A 143 -7.84 13.04 13.42
C CYS A 143 -7.50 14.50 13.75
N VAL A 144 -7.18 15.28 12.72
CA VAL A 144 -6.96 16.72 12.81
C VAL A 144 -8.17 17.42 12.23
N VAL A 145 -8.76 18.34 13.02
CA VAL A 145 -9.93 19.13 12.68
C VAL A 145 -9.52 20.59 12.67
N ILE A 146 -9.79 21.29 11.58
CA ILE A 146 -9.48 22.72 11.43
C ILE A 146 -10.71 23.39 10.81
N GLY A 147 -11.36 24.28 11.55
CA GLY A 147 -12.38 25.17 11.06
C GLY A 147 -11.83 26.56 10.75
N GLU A 148 -12.71 27.52 10.45
CA GLU A 148 -12.31 28.90 10.14
C GLU A 148 -11.60 29.59 11.31
N GLU A 149 -12.12 29.41 12.52
CA GLU A 149 -11.55 30.01 13.74
C GLU A 149 -10.16 29.40 14.03
N GLU A 150 -10.03 28.08 13.93
CA GLU A 150 -8.75 27.41 14.13
C GLU A 150 -7.74 27.85 13.07
N ALA A 151 -8.15 27.91 11.80
CA ALA A 151 -7.29 28.35 10.72
C ALA A 151 -6.80 29.79 10.92
N ALA A 152 -7.69 30.72 11.30
CA ALA A 152 -7.35 32.10 11.59
C ALA A 152 -6.36 32.25 12.75
N ASN A 153 -6.48 31.40 13.76
CA ASN A 153 -5.62 31.39 14.96
C ASN A 153 -4.37 30.48 14.83
N LYS A 154 -4.14 29.87 13.65
CA LYS A 154 -3.10 28.85 13.42
C LYS A 154 -3.14 27.71 14.42
N GLN A 155 -4.32 27.27 14.75
CA GLN A 155 -4.59 26.16 15.66
C GLN A 155 -5.31 25.02 14.94
N CYS A 156 -5.39 23.88 15.57
CA CYS A 156 -6.20 22.73 15.16
C CYS A 156 -6.66 21.97 16.39
N ILE A 157 -7.71 21.18 16.23
CA ILE A 157 -8.13 20.20 17.25
C ILE A 157 -7.54 18.85 16.85
N LEU A 158 -6.66 18.31 17.69
CA LEU A 158 -6.16 16.95 17.59
C LEU A 158 -7.05 16.01 18.39
N LYS A 159 -7.71 15.09 17.72
CA LYS A 159 -8.55 14.07 18.34
C LYS A 159 -7.90 12.71 18.29
N ASN A 160 -7.74 12.09 19.45
CA ASN A 160 -7.35 10.68 19.57
C ASN A 160 -8.58 9.80 19.35
N MET A 161 -8.55 8.93 18.35
CA MET A 161 -9.66 8.05 17.99
C MET A 161 -9.85 6.87 18.95
N THR A 162 -8.79 6.50 19.67
CA THR A 162 -8.83 5.34 20.59
C THR A 162 -9.54 5.66 21.91
N ASN A 163 -9.27 6.84 22.49
CA ASN A 163 -9.83 7.24 23.78
C ASN A 163 -10.81 8.40 23.70
N GLY A 164 -10.98 9.03 22.51
CA GLY A 164 -11.88 10.15 22.28
C GLY A 164 -11.38 11.50 22.79
N GLU A 165 -10.19 11.56 23.40
CA GLU A 165 -9.59 12.82 23.88
C GLU A 165 -9.41 13.83 22.74
N GLN A 166 -9.70 15.10 23.02
CA GLN A 166 -9.50 16.20 22.09
C GLN A 166 -8.67 17.29 22.76
N VAL A 167 -7.72 17.83 22.02
CA VAL A 167 -6.84 18.90 22.51
C VAL A 167 -6.63 19.93 21.40
N ALA A 168 -6.70 21.20 21.77
CA ALA A 168 -6.30 22.30 20.88
C ALA A 168 -4.77 22.37 20.85
N VAL A 169 -4.19 22.40 19.65
CA VAL A 169 -2.74 22.43 19.41
C VAL A 169 -2.45 23.49 18.36
N SER A 170 -1.33 24.21 18.54
CA SER A 170 -0.80 25.06 17.46
C SER A 170 -0.43 24.21 16.26
N ILE A 171 -0.69 24.67 15.05
CA ILE A 171 -0.29 23.96 13.82
C ILE A 171 1.23 23.76 13.78
N ASP A 172 2.02 24.70 14.32
CA ASP A 172 3.48 24.62 14.36
C ASP A 172 3.98 23.51 15.32
N ASP A 173 3.25 23.24 16.41
CA ASP A 173 3.60 22.23 17.41
C ASP A 173 2.95 20.85 17.14
N LEU A 174 2.05 20.77 16.17
CA LEU A 174 1.22 19.60 15.92
C LEU A 174 2.03 18.32 15.69
N ALA A 175 3.11 18.41 14.89
CA ALA A 175 3.96 17.27 14.61
C ALA A 175 4.66 16.74 15.87
N THR A 176 5.13 17.64 16.72
CA THR A 176 5.78 17.32 18.00
C THR A 176 4.80 16.63 18.95
N GLU A 177 3.59 17.18 19.08
CA GLU A 177 2.55 16.63 19.94
C GLU A 177 2.09 15.23 19.47
N ILE A 178 1.91 15.04 18.16
CA ILE A 178 1.56 13.71 17.61
C ILE A 178 2.66 12.70 17.90
N LYS A 179 3.94 13.03 17.65
CA LYS A 179 5.07 12.14 17.94
C LYS A 179 5.14 11.77 19.41
N ARG A 180 4.97 12.73 20.30
CA ARG A 180 4.93 12.49 21.75
C ARG A 180 3.82 11.51 22.16
N ARG A 181 2.69 11.50 21.45
CA ARG A 181 1.54 10.62 21.73
C ARG A 181 1.63 9.27 21.04
N LEU A 182 2.44 9.14 19.99
CA LEU A 182 2.68 7.86 19.31
C LEU A 182 3.73 6.99 20.02
N GLY A 183 4.56 7.57 20.88
CA GLY A 183 5.64 6.91 21.63
C GLY A 183 6.96 7.12 20.97
#